data_f324f344ae99f8b52281cb49306edb26
#
_entry.id   f324f344ae99f8b52281cb49306edb26
#
_cell.length_a   1.000
_cell.length_b   1.000
_cell.length_c   1.000
_cell.angle_alpha   90.00
_cell.angle_beta   90.00
_cell.angle_gamma   90.00
#
_symmetry.space_group_name_H-M   'P 1'
#
loop_
_entity.id
_entity.type
_entity.pdbx_description
1 polymer ?
#
loop_
_entity_poly.entity_id
_entity_poly.type
_entity_poly.pdbx_seq_one_letter_code
_entity_poly.pdbx_strand_id
1 'polypeptide(L)'
;MDKITASHILIMHKDSKDSRSSLSKDEALKLINEIHDKLTNKNSSFKDLASKHSECSSSAYGGNLGEFGRGMMVKPFEESAFALKVGEICEPIETEFGFHIIKRDK
;
A
#
# COMPACT_ATOMS: atom_id res chain seq x y z
N MET A 1 22.64 -8.96 0.63
CA MET A 1 21.63 -8.43 -0.28
C MET A 1 20.40 -8.05 0.51
N ASP A 2 19.90 -6.85 0.26
CA ASP A 2 18.77 -6.36 1.00
C ASP A 2 17.48 -6.93 0.44
N LYS A 3 16.77 -7.68 1.27
CA LYS A 3 15.44 -8.18 0.97
C LYS A 3 14.56 -7.95 2.18
N ILE A 4 13.30 -7.60 1.92
CA ILE A 4 12.31 -7.42 2.97
C ILE A 4 11.02 -8.11 2.57
N THR A 5 10.18 -8.37 3.56
CA THR A 5 8.81 -8.81 3.35
C THR A 5 7.90 -7.66 3.75
N ALA A 6 6.97 -7.31 2.89
CA ALA A 6 6.06 -6.20 3.12
C ALA A 6 4.65 -6.51 2.63
N SER A 7 3.71 -5.78 3.20
CA SER A 7 2.32 -5.79 2.77
C SER A 7 1.94 -4.38 2.33
N HIS A 8 0.94 -4.24 1.46
CA HIS A 8 0.47 -2.92 1.07
C HIS A 8 -1.04 -2.90 0.83
N ILE A 9 -1.56 -1.67 0.82
CA ILE A 9 -2.93 -1.39 0.41
C ILE A 9 -2.84 -0.41 -0.74
N LEU A 10 -3.42 -0.77 -1.89
CA LEU A 10 -3.43 0.06 -3.08
C LEU A 10 -4.83 0.58 -3.37
N ILE A 11 -4.97 1.90 -3.46
CA ILE A 11 -6.21 2.54 -3.91
C ILE A 11 -5.91 3.25 -5.22
N MET A 12 -6.51 2.75 -6.30
CA MET A 12 -6.37 3.33 -7.63
C MET A 12 -7.34 4.50 -7.83
N HIS A 13 -7.07 5.32 -8.83
CA HIS A 13 -7.98 6.36 -9.30
C HIS A 13 -8.07 6.27 -10.83
N LYS A 14 -9.01 6.99 -11.42
CA LYS A 14 -9.29 6.88 -12.86
C LYS A 14 -8.09 7.19 -13.76
N ASP A 15 -7.11 7.96 -13.25
CA ASP A 15 -5.91 8.34 -14.00
C ASP A 15 -4.70 7.45 -13.69
N SER A 16 -4.86 6.43 -12.86
CA SER A 16 -3.79 5.48 -12.54
C SER A 16 -3.53 4.54 -13.70
N LYS A 17 -2.29 4.04 -13.79
CA LYS A 17 -1.92 3.04 -14.79
C LYS A 17 -2.72 1.75 -14.59
N ASP A 18 -3.30 1.25 -15.67
CA ASP A 18 -4.10 0.01 -15.68
C ASP A 18 -5.27 0.03 -14.71
N SER A 19 -5.76 1.21 -14.36
CA SER A 19 -6.84 1.36 -13.38
C SER A 19 -8.20 1.02 -13.98
N ARG A 20 -9.02 0.33 -13.18
CA ARG A 20 -10.44 0.13 -13.44
C ARG A 20 -11.30 0.95 -12.49
N SER A 21 -10.68 1.81 -11.70
CA SER A 21 -11.36 2.63 -10.70
C SER A 21 -12.05 3.82 -11.35
N SER A 22 -13.24 4.14 -10.89
CA SER A 22 -13.96 5.35 -11.27
C SER A 22 -13.71 6.52 -10.31
N LEU A 23 -12.94 6.29 -9.24
CA LEU A 23 -12.62 7.32 -8.27
C LEU A 23 -11.77 8.43 -8.90
N SER A 24 -12.06 9.68 -8.55
CA SER A 24 -11.14 10.76 -8.88
C SER A 24 -9.88 10.64 -8.01
N LYS A 25 -8.81 11.31 -8.41
CA LYS A 25 -7.59 11.32 -7.61
C LYS A 25 -7.85 11.82 -6.19
N ASP A 26 -8.66 12.88 -6.05
CA ASP A 26 -9.01 13.44 -4.74
C ASP A 26 -9.81 12.46 -3.89
N GLU A 27 -10.74 11.74 -4.49
CA GLU A 27 -11.52 10.72 -3.79
C GLU A 27 -10.64 9.57 -3.31
N ALA A 28 -9.71 9.13 -4.16
CA ALA A 28 -8.77 8.06 -3.80
C ALA A 28 -7.85 8.51 -2.67
N LEU A 29 -7.35 9.74 -2.72
CA LEU A 29 -6.49 10.30 -1.67
C LEU A 29 -7.24 10.38 -0.34
N LYS A 30 -8.49 10.82 -0.37
CA LYS A 30 -9.32 10.88 0.84
C LYS A 30 -9.51 9.50 1.44
N LEU A 31 -9.80 8.50 0.60
CA LEU A 31 -9.99 7.12 1.04
C LEU A 31 -8.72 6.54 1.67
N ILE A 32 -7.56 6.73 1.02
CA ILE A 32 -6.31 6.18 1.56
C ILE A 32 -5.94 6.85 2.89
N ASN A 33 -6.23 8.14 3.04
CA ASN A 33 -6.01 8.84 4.30
C ASN A 33 -6.93 8.33 5.40
N GLU A 34 -8.18 8.02 5.09
CA GLU A 34 -9.12 7.42 6.05
C GLU A 34 -8.64 6.04 6.49
N ILE A 35 -8.12 5.24 5.56
CA ILE A 35 -7.56 3.92 5.86
C ILE A 35 -6.35 4.06 6.77
N HIS A 36 -5.47 5.00 6.46
CA HIS A 36 -4.27 5.26 7.26
C HIS A 36 -4.66 5.65 8.70
N ASP A 37 -5.67 6.51 8.85
CA ASP A 37 -6.17 6.92 10.17
C ASP A 37 -6.69 5.71 10.96
N LYS A 38 -7.42 4.82 10.32
CA LYS A 38 -7.92 3.59 10.99
C LYS A 38 -6.77 2.71 11.46
N LEU A 39 -5.69 2.64 10.68
CA LEU A 39 -4.53 1.82 11.03
C LEU A 39 -3.74 2.41 12.20
N THR A 40 -3.56 3.74 12.21
CA THR A 40 -2.68 4.41 13.18
C THR A 40 -3.39 4.83 14.45
N ASN A 41 -4.65 5.25 14.36
CA ASN A 41 -5.38 5.83 15.49
C ASN A 41 -6.47 4.91 16.05
N LYS A 42 -6.96 3.95 15.26
CA LYS A 42 -8.05 3.06 15.67
C LYS A 42 -7.65 1.60 15.77
N ASN A 43 -6.36 1.30 15.61
CA ASN A 43 -5.83 -0.06 15.67
C ASN A 43 -6.55 -1.09 14.80
N SER A 44 -7.08 -0.65 13.67
CA SER A 44 -7.72 -1.57 12.73
C SER A 44 -6.70 -2.53 12.13
N SER A 45 -7.12 -3.74 11.78
CA SER A 45 -6.24 -4.74 11.18
C SER A 45 -5.82 -4.33 9.77
N PHE A 46 -4.51 -4.29 9.51
CA PHE A 46 -3.97 -4.04 8.16
C PHE A 46 -4.49 -5.08 7.18
N LYS A 47 -4.44 -6.35 7.58
CA LYS A 47 -4.91 -7.46 6.76
C LYS A 47 -6.38 -7.29 6.37
N ASP A 48 -7.24 -6.94 7.30
CA ASP A 48 -8.66 -6.77 7.05
C ASP A 48 -8.93 -5.59 6.10
N LEU A 49 -8.25 -4.47 6.31
CA LEU A 49 -8.41 -3.30 5.45
C LEU A 49 -7.87 -3.56 4.05
N ALA A 50 -6.75 -4.28 3.93
CA ALA A 50 -6.20 -4.67 2.63
C ALA A 50 -7.16 -5.57 1.88
N SER A 51 -7.73 -6.58 2.54
CA SER A 51 -8.69 -7.50 1.94
C SER A 51 -9.95 -6.78 1.48
N LYS A 52 -10.37 -5.75 2.21
CA LYS A 52 -11.61 -5.01 1.92
C LYS A 52 -11.41 -3.94 0.85
N HIS A 53 -10.30 -3.22 0.88
CA HIS A 53 -10.11 -2.00 0.08
C HIS A 53 -9.05 -2.08 -1.01
N SER A 54 -8.01 -2.90 -0.84
CA SER A 54 -6.88 -2.90 -1.77
C SER A 54 -7.29 -3.41 -3.14
N GLU A 55 -6.87 -2.69 -4.17
CA GLU A 55 -7.16 -3.03 -5.56
C GLU A 55 -6.04 -3.85 -6.21
N CYS A 56 -5.02 -4.20 -5.46
CA CYS A 56 -3.98 -5.12 -5.90
C CYS A 56 -4.40 -6.56 -5.66
N SER A 57 -3.95 -7.48 -6.53
CA SER A 57 -4.24 -8.92 -6.36
C SER A 57 -3.78 -9.47 -5.02
N SER A 58 -2.78 -8.85 -4.40
CA SER A 58 -2.31 -9.22 -3.06
C SER A 58 -3.38 -9.03 -1.97
N SER A 59 -4.49 -8.34 -2.27
CA SER A 59 -5.59 -8.19 -1.31
C SER A 59 -6.12 -9.54 -0.82
N ALA A 60 -6.08 -10.58 -1.67
CA ALA A 60 -6.49 -11.93 -1.31
C ALA A 60 -5.61 -12.53 -0.20
N TYR A 61 -4.43 -11.98 0.01
CA TYR A 61 -3.47 -12.41 1.04
C TYR A 61 -3.28 -11.35 2.13
N GLY A 62 -4.28 -10.51 2.33
CA GLY A 62 -4.20 -9.44 3.31
C GLY A 62 -3.19 -8.34 2.94
N GLY A 63 -2.91 -8.19 1.65
CA GLY A 63 -1.95 -7.23 1.13
C GLY A 63 -0.51 -7.72 1.10
N ASN A 64 -0.25 -8.94 1.55
CA ASN A 64 1.11 -9.48 1.61
C ASN A 64 1.71 -9.67 0.22
N LEU A 65 2.87 -9.05 -0.01
CA LEU A 65 3.59 -9.12 -1.29
C LEU A 65 4.66 -10.21 -1.31
N GLY A 66 4.93 -10.83 -0.16
CA GLY A 66 6.05 -11.75 -0.02
C GLY A 66 7.37 -11.02 0.08
N GLU A 67 8.46 -11.75 -0.03
CA GLU A 67 9.80 -11.19 0.01
C GLU A 67 10.19 -10.59 -1.34
N PHE A 68 10.81 -9.43 -1.32
CA PHE A 68 11.33 -8.80 -2.53
C PHE A 68 12.60 -7.99 -2.21
N GLY A 69 13.43 -7.84 -3.24
CA GLY A 69 14.65 -7.06 -3.15
C GLY A 69 14.53 -5.73 -3.90
N ARG A 70 15.61 -4.98 -3.90
CA ARG A 70 15.68 -3.74 -4.66
C ARG A 70 15.62 -4.03 -6.17
N GLY A 71 14.97 -3.14 -6.92
CA GLY A 71 14.81 -3.28 -8.36
C GLY A 71 13.58 -4.07 -8.78
N MET A 72 12.83 -4.65 -7.84
CA MET A 72 11.63 -5.44 -8.14
C MET A 72 10.34 -4.62 -8.13
N MET A 73 10.34 -3.50 -7.42
CA MET A 73 9.16 -2.62 -7.31
C MET A 73 9.48 -1.27 -7.93
N VAL A 74 8.42 -0.49 -8.24
CA VAL A 74 8.63 0.88 -8.71
C VAL A 74 9.38 1.67 -7.63
N LYS A 75 10.21 2.62 -8.07
CA LYS A 75 11.16 3.29 -7.20
C LYS A 75 10.53 3.98 -5.96
N PRO A 76 9.45 4.76 -6.09
CA PRO A 76 8.84 5.37 -4.90
C PRO A 76 8.39 4.34 -3.86
N PHE A 77 7.86 3.21 -4.32
CA PHE A 77 7.44 2.11 -3.45
C PHE A 77 8.65 1.50 -2.74
N GLU A 78 9.68 1.17 -3.51
CA GLU A 78 10.91 0.58 -2.98
C GLU A 78 11.54 1.46 -1.90
N GLU A 79 11.73 2.74 -2.20
CA GLU A 79 12.36 3.67 -1.25
C GLU A 79 11.57 3.75 0.04
N SER A 80 10.24 3.84 -0.04
CA SER A 80 9.39 3.90 1.14
C SER A 80 9.43 2.62 1.95
N ALA A 81 9.34 1.47 1.28
CA ALA A 81 9.33 0.17 1.95
C ALA A 81 10.65 -0.11 2.68
N PHE A 82 11.78 0.16 2.02
CA PHE A 82 13.10 -0.10 2.62
C PHE A 82 13.48 0.89 3.72
N ALA A 83 12.84 2.05 3.75
CA ALA A 83 13.04 3.03 4.83
C ALA A 83 12.29 2.67 6.11
N LEU A 84 11.32 1.76 6.04
CA LEU A 84 10.54 1.36 7.21
C LEU A 84 11.32 0.40 8.12
N LYS A 85 11.06 0.49 9.41
CA LYS A 85 11.48 -0.52 10.38
C LYS A 85 10.47 -1.65 10.38
N VAL A 86 10.88 -2.83 10.81
CA VAL A 86 9.99 -3.99 10.92
C VAL A 86 8.76 -3.63 11.79
N GLY A 87 7.58 -3.87 11.24
CA GLY A 87 6.31 -3.55 11.90
C GLY A 87 5.81 -2.13 11.67
N GLU A 88 6.61 -1.28 11.05
CA GLU A 88 6.24 0.11 10.81
C GLU A 88 5.37 0.25 9.57
N ILE A 89 4.42 1.21 9.62
CA ILE A 89 3.51 1.54 8.52
C ILE A 89 3.87 2.92 8.01
N CYS A 90 4.00 3.09 6.68
CA CYS A 90 4.34 4.39 6.09
C CYS A 90 3.12 5.28 5.94
N GLU A 91 3.38 6.58 5.76
CA GLU A 91 2.37 7.53 5.28
C GLU A 91 1.94 7.15 3.87
N PRO A 92 0.73 7.55 3.43
CA PRO A 92 0.31 7.30 2.05
C PRO A 92 1.30 7.88 1.05
N ILE A 93 1.67 7.08 0.05
CA ILE A 93 2.56 7.51 -1.04
C ILE A 93 1.84 7.34 -2.38
N GLU A 94 2.26 8.11 -3.37
CA GLU A 94 1.72 8.02 -4.73
C GLU A 94 2.72 7.34 -5.65
N THR A 95 2.21 6.41 -6.48
CA THR A 95 2.95 5.84 -7.61
C THR A 95 2.08 5.96 -8.85
N GLU A 96 2.58 5.52 -10.01
CA GLU A 96 1.79 5.49 -11.24
C GLU A 96 0.53 4.62 -11.14
N PHE A 97 0.51 3.69 -10.18
CA PHE A 97 -0.63 2.77 -9.96
C PHE A 97 -1.70 3.33 -9.02
N GLY A 98 -1.43 4.42 -8.32
CA GLY A 98 -2.34 5.03 -7.37
C GLY A 98 -1.68 5.35 -6.05
N PHE A 99 -2.46 5.28 -4.96
CA PHE A 99 -1.94 5.56 -3.62
C PHE A 99 -1.73 4.27 -2.85
N HIS A 100 -0.63 4.20 -2.11
CA HIS A 100 -0.25 3.02 -1.33
C HIS A 100 -0.02 3.36 0.13
N ILE A 101 -0.34 2.41 1.00
CA ILE A 101 0.16 2.35 2.38
C ILE A 101 0.94 1.04 2.48
N ILE A 102 2.17 1.11 3.00
CA ILE A 102 3.07 -0.03 3.07
C ILE A 102 3.34 -0.34 4.54
N LYS A 103 3.33 -1.64 4.87
CA LYS A 103 3.74 -2.13 6.18
C LYS A 103 4.90 -3.08 5.98
N ARG A 104 6.00 -2.87 6.70
CA ARG A 104 7.13 -3.80 6.65
C ARG A 104 6.91 -4.94 7.63
N ASP A 105 6.82 -6.17 7.12
CA ASP A 105 6.55 -7.36 7.94
C ASP A 105 7.84 -8.00 8.48
N LYS A 106 8.90 -7.98 7.67
CA LYS A 106 10.20 -8.57 8.08
C LYS A 106 11.39 -7.79 7.58
#